data_c737593c404322e905256249246cfe97
#
_entry.id   c737593c404322e905256249246cfe97
#
_cell.length_a   1.000
_cell.length_b   1.000
_cell.length_c   1.000
_cell.angle_alpha   90.00
_cell.angle_beta   90.00
_cell.angle_gamma   90.00
#
_symmetry.space_group_name_H-M   'P 1'
#
loop_
_entity.id
_entity.type
_entity.pdbx_description
1 polymer ?
#
loop_
_entity_poly.entity_id
_entity_poly.type
_entity_poly.pdbx_seq_one_letter_code
_entity_poly.pdbx_strand_id
1 'polypeptide(L)'
;TGILLAFVCPPTTPVWMLIIGGFFSIVVVKQLYGGIGCNFVNPALVGRAMLLASYASAMTHWVGFGSKLPLVGSTADVVTSSTPMAVMKGIFSAETAEDALAAVNDLTSTFSISDMFIGRIGGSLGETSALALLLGFVYLLLRRVINWQIPVCYIGTVAVLTLISAPAGMSAVDFMLYNVFGGGLMLGAIFMATDYVTSPFTTKGKLFYGVFIGLITFLIRHFGSMNEGMSYAILLGNLMTPWFNAWGHQTPLGYKKPQKAAKGGKE
;
A
#
# COMPACT_ATOMS: atom_id res chain seq x y z
N THR A 1 -14.91 4.36 -3.42
CA THR A 1 -14.65 3.83 -2.07
C THR A 1 -15.03 2.36 -1.99
N GLY A 2 -16.29 1.95 -2.27
CA GLY A 2 -16.74 0.55 -2.13
C GLY A 2 -15.93 -0.45 -2.94
N ILE A 3 -15.67 -0.19 -4.22
CA ILE A 3 -14.84 -1.06 -5.08
C ILE A 3 -13.42 -1.20 -4.53
N LEU A 4 -12.80 -0.10 -4.11
CA LEU A 4 -11.45 -0.14 -3.54
C LEU A 4 -11.43 -0.89 -2.20
N LEU A 5 -12.46 -0.75 -1.37
CA LEU A 5 -12.59 -1.54 -0.15
C LEU A 5 -12.70 -3.03 -0.45
N ALA A 6 -13.53 -3.42 -1.43
CA ALA A 6 -13.65 -4.81 -1.85
C ALA A 6 -12.33 -5.38 -2.38
N PHE A 7 -11.57 -4.59 -3.13
CA PHE A 7 -10.27 -5.02 -3.69
C PHE A 7 -9.18 -5.28 -2.64
N VAL A 8 -9.27 -4.63 -1.48
CA VAL A 8 -8.30 -4.83 -0.38
C VAL A 8 -8.78 -5.84 0.67
N CYS A 9 -9.94 -6.45 0.47
CA CYS A 9 -10.46 -7.50 1.35
C CYS A 9 -10.18 -8.90 0.76
N PRO A 10 -10.04 -9.94 1.61
CA PRO A 10 -10.00 -11.32 1.17
C PRO A 10 -11.30 -11.71 0.42
N PRO A 11 -11.22 -12.62 -0.57
CA PRO A 11 -12.42 -13.08 -1.29
C PRO A 11 -13.39 -13.87 -0.41
N THR A 12 -12.94 -14.36 0.72
CA THR A 12 -13.74 -15.09 1.74
C THR A 12 -14.52 -14.17 2.67
N THR A 13 -14.30 -12.85 2.61
CA THR A 13 -14.92 -11.89 3.53
C THR A 13 -16.45 -11.91 3.36
N PRO A 14 -17.23 -12.18 4.44
CA PRO A 14 -18.68 -12.17 4.36
C PRO A 14 -19.23 -10.80 3.96
N VAL A 15 -20.31 -10.79 3.16
CA VAL A 15 -20.91 -9.56 2.63
C VAL A 15 -21.32 -8.59 3.74
N TRP A 16 -21.82 -9.08 4.87
CA TRP A 16 -22.22 -8.22 5.99
C TRP A 16 -21.04 -7.43 6.60
N MET A 17 -19.81 -8.01 6.63
CA MET A 17 -18.61 -7.27 7.04
C MET A 17 -18.28 -6.16 6.06
N LEU A 18 -18.39 -6.42 4.75
CA LEU A 18 -18.19 -5.40 3.72
C LEU A 18 -19.21 -4.27 3.83
N ILE A 19 -20.47 -4.58 4.21
CA ILE A 19 -21.49 -3.57 4.48
C ILE A 19 -21.08 -2.69 5.66
N ILE A 20 -20.64 -3.28 6.77
CA ILE A 20 -20.16 -2.53 7.96
C ILE A 20 -18.95 -1.66 7.61
N GLY A 21 -17.94 -2.23 6.95
CA GLY A 21 -16.75 -1.50 6.51
C GLY A 21 -17.07 -0.38 5.53
N GLY A 22 -17.97 -0.62 4.58
CA GLY A 22 -18.47 0.36 3.62
C GLY A 22 -19.23 1.50 4.29
N PHE A 23 -20.14 1.16 5.22
CA PHE A 23 -20.87 2.14 6.03
C PHE A 23 -19.90 3.04 6.82
N PHE A 24 -18.94 2.44 7.53
CA PHE A 24 -17.93 3.18 8.27
C PHE A 24 -17.11 4.09 7.36
N SER A 25 -16.62 3.57 6.24
CA SER A 25 -15.85 4.34 5.25
C SER A 25 -16.61 5.55 4.71
N ILE A 26 -17.90 5.39 4.40
CA ILE A 26 -18.69 6.44 3.75
C ILE A 26 -19.28 7.39 4.78
N VAL A 27 -19.93 6.88 5.83
CA VAL A 27 -20.63 7.73 6.79
C VAL A 27 -19.63 8.42 7.71
N VAL A 28 -18.77 7.64 8.39
CA VAL A 28 -17.87 8.21 9.41
C VAL A 28 -16.73 9.01 8.77
N VAL A 29 -16.04 8.44 7.76
CA VAL A 29 -14.81 9.05 7.22
C VAL A 29 -15.09 10.11 6.15
N LYS A 30 -16.22 10.04 5.47
CA LYS A 30 -16.53 10.94 4.36
C LYS A 30 -17.67 11.89 4.67
N GLN A 31 -18.84 11.38 5.08
CA GLN A 31 -20.05 12.23 5.23
C GLN A 31 -19.98 13.14 6.46
N LEU A 32 -19.50 12.65 7.61
CA LEU A 32 -19.36 13.49 8.82
C LEU A 32 -18.38 14.66 8.66
N TYR A 33 -17.45 14.54 7.70
CA TYR A 33 -16.47 15.62 7.40
C TYR A 33 -16.92 16.58 6.30
N GLY A 34 -18.14 16.44 5.78
CA GLY A 34 -18.72 17.35 4.77
C GLY A 34 -18.91 16.72 3.39
N GLY A 35 -18.69 15.42 3.23
CA GLY A 35 -19.00 14.66 2.01
C GLY A 35 -17.85 14.60 1.00
N ILE A 36 -18.19 14.76 -0.28
CA ILE A 36 -17.22 14.60 -1.37
C ILE A 36 -16.17 15.72 -1.32
N GLY A 37 -14.90 15.33 -1.28
CA GLY A 37 -13.77 16.28 -1.28
C GLY A 37 -13.34 16.78 0.09
N CYS A 38 -14.03 16.41 1.19
CA CYS A 38 -13.73 16.88 2.54
C CYS A 38 -13.06 15.80 3.42
N ASN A 39 -12.86 14.59 2.92
CA ASN A 39 -12.20 13.53 3.68
C ASN A 39 -10.69 13.83 3.87
N PHE A 40 -10.22 13.75 5.11
CA PHE A 40 -8.81 14.00 5.47
C PHE A 40 -7.91 12.78 5.27
N VAL A 41 -8.48 11.57 5.16
CA VAL A 41 -7.79 10.30 4.87
C VAL A 41 -8.56 9.50 3.83
N ASN A 42 -7.90 8.52 3.22
CA ASN A 42 -8.55 7.63 2.25
C ASN A 42 -9.62 6.76 2.94
N PRO A 43 -10.91 6.91 2.60
CA PRO A 43 -12.00 6.24 3.32
C PRO A 43 -11.99 4.72 3.13
N ALA A 44 -11.54 4.20 1.99
CA ALA A 44 -11.47 2.75 1.77
C ALA A 44 -10.40 2.10 2.67
N LEU A 45 -9.27 2.77 2.88
CA LEU A 45 -8.21 2.28 3.75
C LEU A 45 -8.59 2.33 5.23
N VAL A 46 -9.34 3.35 5.64
CA VAL A 46 -9.86 3.41 7.02
C VAL A 46 -10.88 2.29 7.25
N GLY A 47 -11.77 2.03 6.28
CA GLY A 47 -12.69 0.89 6.36
C GLY A 47 -11.97 -0.44 6.47
N ARG A 48 -10.90 -0.65 5.67
CA ARG A 48 -10.06 -1.85 5.79
C ARG A 48 -9.38 -1.93 7.17
N ALA A 49 -8.81 -0.84 7.66
CA ALA A 49 -8.14 -0.80 8.96
C ALA A 49 -9.11 -1.13 10.11
N MET A 50 -10.33 -0.59 10.06
CA MET A 50 -11.41 -0.90 11.00
C MET A 50 -11.80 -2.37 10.94
N LEU A 51 -12.01 -2.93 9.74
CA LEU A 51 -12.34 -4.34 9.58
C LEU A 51 -11.22 -5.25 10.07
N LEU A 52 -9.96 -4.92 9.79
CA LEU A 52 -8.82 -5.69 10.26
C LEU A 52 -8.66 -5.63 11.78
N ALA A 53 -8.93 -4.48 12.39
CA ALA A 53 -8.88 -4.33 13.85
C ALA A 53 -10.02 -5.07 14.56
N SER A 54 -11.22 -5.12 13.96
CA SER A 54 -12.40 -5.73 14.57
C SER A 54 -12.55 -7.21 14.25
N TYR A 55 -12.13 -7.64 13.06
CA TYR A 55 -12.35 -8.99 12.52
C TYR A 55 -11.05 -9.57 11.93
N ALA A 56 -9.96 -9.52 12.69
CA ALA A 56 -8.63 -9.91 12.24
C ALA A 56 -8.58 -11.31 11.59
N SER A 57 -9.20 -12.31 12.20
CA SER A 57 -9.19 -13.68 11.68
C SER A 57 -9.85 -13.80 10.29
N ALA A 58 -10.98 -13.14 10.07
CA ALA A 58 -11.66 -13.16 8.78
C ALA A 58 -10.88 -12.36 7.71
N MET A 59 -10.19 -11.30 8.12
CA MET A 59 -9.41 -10.43 7.22
C MET A 59 -8.02 -10.99 6.87
N THR A 60 -7.57 -12.03 7.55
CA THR A 60 -6.29 -12.70 7.30
C THR A 60 -6.44 -14.11 6.74
N HIS A 61 -7.67 -14.51 6.40
CA HIS A 61 -7.97 -15.82 5.83
C HIS A 61 -7.84 -15.80 4.31
N TRP A 62 -6.72 -16.28 3.81
CA TRP A 62 -6.40 -16.26 2.40
C TRP A 62 -6.65 -17.62 1.74
N VAL A 63 -7.11 -17.61 0.51
CA VAL A 63 -7.43 -18.80 -0.28
C VAL A 63 -6.45 -18.93 -1.44
N GLY A 64 -5.98 -20.15 -1.68
CA GLY A 64 -5.06 -20.45 -2.78
C GLY A 64 -5.71 -20.23 -4.14
N PHE A 65 -4.86 -19.94 -5.14
CA PHE A 65 -5.28 -19.78 -6.52
C PHE A 65 -6.00 -21.04 -7.06
N GLY A 66 -7.08 -20.85 -7.78
CA GLY A 66 -7.86 -21.93 -8.37
C GLY A 66 -8.90 -22.60 -7.45
N SER A 67 -8.97 -22.22 -6.17
CA SER A 67 -10.00 -22.70 -5.26
C SER A 67 -11.38 -22.18 -5.68
N LYS A 68 -12.37 -23.08 -5.75
CA LYS A 68 -13.75 -22.70 -6.03
C LYS A 68 -14.39 -22.12 -4.78
N LEU A 69 -14.68 -20.83 -4.81
CA LEU A 69 -15.43 -20.17 -3.74
C LEU A 69 -16.93 -20.24 -4.03
N PRO A 70 -17.78 -20.65 -3.07
CA PRO A 70 -19.22 -20.57 -3.25
C PRO A 70 -19.65 -19.10 -3.29
N LEU A 71 -20.51 -18.74 -4.26
CA LEU A 71 -21.09 -17.40 -4.35
C LEU A 71 -21.97 -17.05 -3.14
N VAL A 72 -22.62 -18.07 -2.58
CA VAL A 72 -23.46 -17.98 -1.40
C VAL A 72 -23.27 -19.25 -0.58
N GLY A 73 -22.99 -19.12 0.71
CA GLY A 73 -22.85 -20.26 1.61
C GLY A 73 -21.61 -20.21 2.50
N SER A 74 -21.30 -21.34 3.12
CA SER A 74 -20.14 -21.47 4.02
C SER A 74 -18.84 -21.68 3.24
N THR A 75 -17.77 -21.01 3.67
CA THR A 75 -16.40 -21.23 3.19
C THR A 75 -15.65 -22.28 4.03
N ALA A 76 -16.37 -23.10 4.81
CA ALA A 76 -15.77 -24.04 5.76
C ALA A 76 -14.85 -25.10 5.09
N ASP A 77 -15.09 -25.43 3.82
CA ASP A 77 -14.31 -26.42 3.07
C ASP A 77 -13.16 -25.81 2.27
N VAL A 78 -12.89 -24.50 2.42
CA VAL A 78 -11.84 -23.83 1.67
C VAL A 78 -10.54 -23.88 2.46
N VAL A 79 -9.52 -24.53 1.86
CA VAL A 79 -8.19 -24.63 2.47
C VAL A 79 -7.50 -23.27 2.42
N THR A 80 -7.03 -22.81 3.57
CA THR A 80 -6.23 -21.59 3.66
C THR A 80 -4.84 -21.83 3.10
N SER A 81 -4.34 -20.85 2.34
CA SER A 81 -2.95 -20.82 1.88
C SER A 81 -2.20 -19.65 2.51
N SER A 82 -0.91 -19.81 2.72
CA SER A 82 -0.04 -18.70 3.07
C SER A 82 0.06 -17.72 1.91
N THR A 83 0.22 -16.42 2.22
CA THR A 83 0.56 -15.42 1.22
C THR A 83 2.08 -15.27 1.12
N PRO A 84 2.63 -14.81 -0.02
CA PRO A 84 4.06 -14.55 -0.15
C PRO A 84 4.58 -13.63 0.96
N MET A 85 3.78 -12.62 1.36
CA MET A 85 4.14 -11.69 2.43
C MET A 85 4.16 -12.33 3.81
N ALA A 86 3.31 -13.33 4.08
CA ALA A 86 3.32 -14.07 5.34
C ALA A 86 4.57 -14.94 5.46
N VAL A 87 4.98 -15.61 4.37
CA VAL A 87 6.22 -16.40 4.35
C VAL A 87 7.45 -15.49 4.47
N MET A 88 7.47 -14.36 3.74
CA MET A 88 8.55 -13.37 3.87
C MET A 88 8.68 -12.83 5.29
N LYS A 89 7.59 -12.67 6.02
CA LYS A 89 7.63 -12.28 7.42
C LYS A 89 8.41 -13.29 8.28
N GLY A 90 8.31 -14.58 7.95
CA GLY A 90 9.11 -15.64 8.58
C GLY A 90 10.63 -15.41 8.45
N ILE A 91 11.08 -14.85 7.34
CA ILE A 91 12.52 -14.54 7.13
C ILE A 91 13.01 -13.49 8.14
N PHE A 92 12.22 -12.46 8.40
CA PHE A 92 12.59 -11.38 9.34
C PHE A 92 12.41 -11.75 10.81
N SER A 93 11.54 -12.71 11.10
CA SER A 93 11.29 -13.19 12.47
C SER A 93 12.13 -14.40 12.84
N ALA A 94 12.97 -14.90 11.93
CA ALA A 94 13.86 -16.02 12.18
C ALA A 94 14.91 -15.69 13.26
N GLU A 95 15.04 -16.57 14.27
CA GLU A 95 16.02 -16.39 15.35
C GLU A 95 17.41 -16.89 14.94
N THR A 96 17.47 -17.86 14.00
CA THR A 96 18.72 -18.43 13.50
C THR A 96 18.88 -18.21 12.01
N ALA A 97 20.14 -18.25 11.53
CA ALA A 97 20.42 -18.16 10.09
C ALA A 97 19.86 -19.38 9.32
N GLU A 98 19.76 -20.53 9.96
CA GLU A 98 19.19 -21.74 9.37
C GLU A 98 17.68 -21.61 9.15
N ASP A 99 16.96 -21.03 10.14
CA ASP A 99 15.53 -20.75 10.01
C ASP A 99 15.25 -19.73 8.90
N ALA A 100 16.09 -18.70 8.80
CA ALA A 100 15.97 -17.71 7.74
C ALA A 100 16.17 -18.34 6.35
N LEU A 101 17.18 -19.21 6.19
CA LEU A 101 17.41 -19.95 4.94
C LEU A 101 16.26 -20.92 4.63
N ALA A 102 15.70 -21.59 5.63
CA ALA A 102 14.53 -22.46 5.44
C ALA A 102 13.33 -21.66 4.93
N ALA A 103 13.07 -20.48 5.52
CA ALA A 103 11.99 -19.59 5.07
C ALA A 103 12.24 -19.03 3.65
N VAL A 104 13.48 -18.73 3.26
CA VAL A 104 13.84 -18.35 1.88
C VAL A 104 13.56 -19.47 0.91
N ASN A 105 13.95 -20.72 1.25
CA ASN A 105 13.70 -21.89 0.41
C ASN A 105 12.20 -22.18 0.27
N ASP A 106 11.43 -22.05 1.34
CA ASP A 106 9.97 -22.19 1.31
C ASP A 106 9.33 -21.13 0.39
N LEU A 107 9.74 -19.87 0.50
CA LEU A 107 9.27 -18.78 -0.35
C LEU A 107 9.52 -19.08 -1.84
N THR A 108 10.76 -19.43 -2.18
CA THR A 108 11.17 -19.64 -3.57
C THR A 108 10.60 -20.90 -4.20
N SER A 109 10.36 -21.96 -3.39
CA SER A 109 9.75 -23.19 -3.87
C SER A 109 8.23 -23.08 -4.04
N THR A 110 7.57 -22.31 -3.18
CA THR A 110 6.11 -22.18 -3.17
C THR A 110 5.61 -21.09 -4.12
N PHE A 111 6.35 -19.98 -4.26
CA PHE A 111 5.92 -18.82 -5.04
C PHE A 111 6.93 -18.47 -6.13
N SER A 112 6.51 -18.60 -7.39
CA SER A 112 7.30 -18.11 -8.52
C SER A 112 7.04 -16.60 -8.74
N ILE A 113 8.09 -15.82 -9.03
CA ILE A 113 7.98 -14.41 -9.37
C ILE A 113 7.08 -14.20 -10.61
N SER A 114 7.14 -15.13 -11.58
CA SER A 114 6.27 -15.08 -12.77
C SER A 114 4.80 -15.27 -12.41
N ASP A 115 4.47 -16.13 -11.46
CA ASP A 115 3.09 -16.34 -11.02
C ASP A 115 2.56 -15.15 -10.22
N MET A 116 3.41 -14.49 -9.42
CA MET A 116 3.08 -13.23 -8.75
C MET A 116 2.84 -12.10 -9.75
N PHE A 117 3.64 -12.03 -10.81
CA PHE A 117 3.46 -11.01 -11.85
C PHE A 117 2.16 -11.19 -12.62
N ILE A 118 1.81 -12.43 -13.00
CA ILE A 118 0.58 -12.74 -13.74
C ILE A 118 -0.63 -12.71 -12.81
N GLY A 119 -0.48 -13.15 -11.53
CA GLY A 119 -1.57 -13.19 -10.54
C GLY A 119 -2.08 -14.57 -10.19
N ARG A 120 -1.25 -15.59 -10.27
CA ARG A 120 -1.59 -16.97 -9.88
C ARG A 120 -1.25 -17.27 -8.43
N ILE A 121 -1.49 -16.32 -7.55
CA ILE A 121 -1.20 -16.41 -6.11
C ILE A 121 -2.46 -16.13 -5.28
N GLY A 122 -2.48 -16.63 -4.05
CA GLY A 122 -3.48 -16.25 -3.05
C GLY A 122 -3.25 -14.84 -2.53
N GLY A 123 -4.32 -14.07 -2.33
CA GLY A 123 -4.25 -12.70 -1.82
C GLY A 123 -5.60 -12.00 -1.85
N SER A 124 -5.60 -10.69 -1.58
CA SER A 124 -6.80 -9.85 -1.74
C SER A 124 -7.21 -9.77 -3.21
N LEU A 125 -8.50 -9.53 -3.47
CA LEU A 125 -9.07 -9.51 -4.82
C LEU A 125 -8.32 -8.59 -5.81
N GLY A 126 -7.84 -7.44 -5.36
CA GLY A 126 -7.16 -6.44 -6.20
C GLY A 126 -5.63 -6.48 -6.18
N GLU A 127 -5.02 -7.40 -5.43
CA GLU A 127 -3.57 -7.40 -5.19
C GLU A 127 -2.82 -8.48 -5.99
N THR A 128 -3.55 -9.48 -6.50
CA THR A 128 -2.95 -10.70 -7.03
C THR A 128 -2.14 -10.49 -8.29
N SER A 129 -2.60 -9.66 -9.23
CA SER A 129 -1.94 -9.48 -10.54
C SER A 129 -1.22 -8.14 -10.66
N ALA A 130 0.11 -8.15 -10.55
CA ALA A 130 0.93 -6.97 -10.79
C ALA A 130 0.81 -6.48 -12.26
N LEU A 131 0.68 -7.39 -13.22
CA LEU A 131 0.50 -7.06 -14.63
C LEU A 131 -0.78 -6.25 -14.88
N ALA A 132 -1.92 -6.68 -14.31
CA ALA A 132 -3.19 -5.97 -14.46
C ALA A 132 -3.13 -4.57 -13.83
N LEU A 133 -2.48 -4.44 -12.66
CA LEU A 133 -2.28 -3.15 -12.00
C LEU A 133 -1.39 -2.21 -12.79
N LEU A 134 -0.31 -2.72 -13.41
CA LEU A 134 0.55 -1.94 -14.31
C LEU A 134 -0.17 -1.48 -15.57
N LEU A 135 -0.99 -2.33 -16.18
CA LEU A 135 -1.83 -1.94 -17.32
C LEU A 135 -2.81 -0.82 -16.92
N GLY A 136 -3.44 -0.95 -15.75
CA GLY A 136 -4.27 0.12 -15.18
C GLY A 136 -3.50 1.40 -14.94
N PHE A 137 -2.27 1.31 -14.42
CA PHE A 137 -1.39 2.45 -14.21
C PHE A 137 -1.06 3.19 -15.51
N VAL A 138 -0.63 2.45 -16.54
CA VAL A 138 -0.33 3.02 -17.87
C VAL A 138 -1.57 3.70 -18.46
N TYR A 139 -2.73 3.07 -18.38
CA TYR A 139 -3.98 3.68 -18.85
C TYR A 139 -4.30 5.00 -18.14
N LEU A 140 -4.20 5.04 -16.79
CA LEU A 140 -4.46 6.25 -16.01
C LEU A 140 -3.45 7.36 -16.29
N LEU A 141 -2.18 7.01 -16.55
CA LEU A 141 -1.16 7.98 -16.96
C LEU A 141 -1.44 8.55 -18.36
N LEU A 142 -1.77 7.72 -19.35
CA LEU A 142 -2.12 8.15 -20.69
C LEU A 142 -3.35 9.08 -20.71
N ARG A 143 -4.33 8.77 -19.88
CA ARG A 143 -5.52 9.61 -19.67
C ARG A 143 -5.27 10.84 -18.79
N ARG A 144 -4.05 11.00 -18.26
CA ARG A 144 -3.66 12.09 -17.35
C ARG A 144 -4.57 12.21 -16.11
N VAL A 145 -5.12 11.08 -15.67
CA VAL A 145 -5.95 11.01 -14.45
C VAL A 145 -5.08 11.10 -13.20
N ILE A 146 -3.91 10.45 -13.21
CA ILE A 146 -2.97 10.47 -12.09
C ILE A 146 -1.60 10.99 -12.50
N ASN A 147 -0.85 11.47 -11.53
CA ASN A 147 0.54 11.88 -11.73
C ASN A 147 1.48 10.73 -11.37
N TRP A 148 2.54 10.56 -12.14
CA TRP A 148 3.53 9.49 -11.96
C TRP A 148 4.38 9.63 -10.69
N GLN A 149 4.50 10.84 -10.09
CA GLN A 149 5.41 11.12 -9.00
C GLN A 149 5.16 10.25 -7.77
N ILE A 150 3.90 10.13 -7.33
CA ILE A 150 3.56 9.37 -6.11
C ILE A 150 3.82 7.87 -6.31
N PRO A 151 3.27 7.19 -7.34
CA PRO A 151 3.49 5.75 -7.52
C PRO A 151 4.97 5.40 -7.71
N VAL A 152 5.68 6.17 -8.54
CA VAL A 152 7.10 5.89 -8.83
C VAL A 152 7.97 6.11 -7.60
N CYS A 153 7.78 7.20 -6.85
CA CYS A 153 8.55 7.43 -5.62
C CYS A 153 8.22 6.42 -4.54
N TYR A 154 6.96 6.03 -4.40
CA TYR A 154 6.55 5.04 -3.41
C TYR A 154 7.18 3.67 -3.71
N ILE A 155 6.92 3.12 -4.90
CA ILE A 155 7.46 1.82 -5.31
C ILE A 155 8.99 1.85 -5.34
N GLY A 156 9.57 2.93 -5.88
CA GLY A 156 11.03 3.11 -5.94
C GLY A 156 11.69 3.13 -4.57
N THR A 157 11.10 3.80 -3.57
CA THR A 157 11.64 3.81 -2.20
C THR A 157 11.62 2.42 -1.59
N VAL A 158 10.50 1.69 -1.71
CA VAL A 158 10.42 0.31 -1.22
C VAL A 158 11.43 -0.58 -1.95
N ALA A 159 11.54 -0.46 -3.27
CA ALA A 159 12.48 -1.24 -4.07
C ALA A 159 13.94 -1.00 -3.64
N VAL A 160 14.34 0.25 -3.48
CA VAL A 160 15.72 0.59 -3.04
C VAL A 160 16.01 0.07 -1.64
N LEU A 161 15.09 0.25 -0.70
CA LEU A 161 15.28 -0.20 0.69
C LEU A 161 15.34 -1.73 0.78
N THR A 162 14.51 -2.44 0.02
CA THR A 162 14.54 -3.92 -0.02
C THR A 162 15.79 -4.46 -0.73
N LEU A 163 16.30 -3.79 -1.76
CA LEU A 163 17.59 -4.16 -2.36
C LEU A 163 18.75 -4.09 -1.36
N ILE A 164 18.75 -3.08 -0.48
CA ILE A 164 19.80 -2.89 0.53
C ILE A 164 19.66 -3.90 1.69
N SER A 165 18.42 -4.27 2.03
CA SER A 165 18.12 -5.15 3.19
C SER A 165 17.93 -6.61 2.83
N ALA A 166 18.41 -7.05 1.67
CA ALA A 166 18.25 -8.42 1.22
C ALA A 166 18.89 -9.42 2.20
N PRO A 167 18.19 -10.50 2.58
CA PRO A 167 18.72 -11.51 3.49
C PRO A 167 19.79 -12.36 2.80
N ALA A 168 20.67 -12.97 3.59
CA ALA A 168 21.64 -13.93 3.10
C ALA A 168 20.89 -15.16 2.52
N GLY A 169 21.39 -15.67 1.39
CA GLY A 169 20.81 -16.83 0.71
C GLY A 169 19.79 -16.53 -0.39
N MET A 170 19.43 -15.25 -0.60
CA MET A 170 18.55 -14.84 -1.69
C MET A 170 19.18 -13.70 -2.51
N SER A 171 18.91 -13.70 -3.83
CA SER A 171 19.31 -12.55 -4.68
C SER A 171 18.58 -11.28 -4.22
N ALA A 172 19.33 -10.16 -4.10
CA ALA A 172 18.74 -8.88 -3.72
C ALA A 172 17.64 -8.43 -4.70
N VAL A 173 17.79 -8.77 -5.98
CA VAL A 173 16.78 -8.45 -7.02
C VAL A 173 15.52 -9.28 -6.81
N ASP A 174 15.65 -10.58 -6.53
CA ASP A 174 14.48 -11.43 -6.29
C ASP A 174 13.75 -10.98 -5.02
N PHE A 175 14.48 -10.69 -3.95
CA PHE A 175 13.90 -10.16 -2.71
C PHE A 175 13.13 -8.86 -2.95
N MET A 176 13.68 -7.94 -3.73
CA MET A 176 13.01 -6.71 -4.14
C MET A 176 11.73 -7.01 -4.94
N LEU A 177 11.78 -7.93 -5.91
CA LEU A 177 10.62 -8.29 -6.74
C LEU A 177 9.50 -8.93 -5.91
N TYR A 178 9.83 -9.81 -4.97
CA TYR A 178 8.85 -10.37 -4.03
C TYR A 178 8.18 -9.27 -3.19
N ASN A 179 8.94 -8.28 -2.72
CA ASN A 179 8.39 -7.15 -1.95
C ASN A 179 7.53 -6.21 -2.79
N VAL A 180 7.89 -5.98 -4.05
CA VAL A 180 7.15 -5.08 -4.95
C VAL A 180 5.88 -5.74 -5.46
N PHE A 181 5.94 -7.00 -5.88
CA PHE A 181 4.77 -7.71 -6.42
C PHE A 181 3.92 -8.36 -5.34
N GLY A 182 4.48 -8.58 -4.15
CA GLY A 182 3.75 -9.15 -3.02
C GLY A 182 2.96 -8.12 -2.23
N GLY A 183 1.79 -8.56 -1.74
CA GLY A 183 0.88 -7.72 -0.96
C GLY A 183 0.30 -6.55 -1.74
N GLY A 184 -0.37 -5.65 -1.04
CA GLY A 184 -1.11 -4.54 -1.64
C GLY A 184 -0.28 -3.35 -2.11
N LEU A 185 1.06 -3.43 -2.20
CA LEU A 185 1.91 -2.29 -2.54
C LEU A 185 1.52 -1.65 -3.88
N MET A 186 1.40 -2.46 -4.93
CA MET A 186 1.06 -1.97 -6.28
C MET A 186 -0.33 -1.34 -6.32
N LEU A 187 -1.33 -2.00 -5.74
CA LEU A 187 -2.69 -1.45 -5.64
C LEU A 187 -2.71 -0.14 -4.84
N GLY A 188 -2.04 -0.12 -3.70
CA GLY A 188 -1.95 1.06 -2.84
C GLY A 188 -1.24 2.23 -3.50
N ALA A 189 -0.12 1.99 -4.16
CA ALA A 189 0.67 3.02 -4.82
C ALA A 189 -0.06 3.65 -6.02
N ILE A 190 -0.75 2.84 -6.82
CA ILE A 190 -1.36 3.29 -8.07
C ILE A 190 -2.75 3.91 -7.84
N PHE A 191 -3.60 3.27 -7.02
CA PHE A 191 -5.02 3.61 -6.94
C PHE A 191 -5.43 4.27 -5.62
N MET A 192 -4.65 4.11 -4.54
CA MET A 192 -5.04 4.60 -3.22
C MET A 192 -4.21 5.78 -2.74
N ALA A 193 -2.89 5.78 -2.96
CA ALA A 193 -2.01 6.90 -2.60
C ALA A 193 -2.18 8.10 -3.54
N THR A 194 -2.77 7.90 -4.72
CA THR A 194 -3.02 8.94 -5.72
C THR A 194 -4.40 9.59 -5.61
N ASP A 195 -5.12 9.37 -4.51
CA ASP A 195 -6.41 10.01 -4.27
C ASP A 195 -6.27 11.55 -4.26
N TYR A 196 -7.12 12.23 -5.04
CA TYR A 196 -7.04 13.69 -5.24
C TYR A 196 -7.24 14.50 -3.98
N VAL A 197 -8.04 14.00 -3.04
CA VAL A 197 -8.41 14.74 -1.83
C VAL A 197 -7.34 14.64 -0.77
N THR A 198 -6.74 13.47 -0.62
CA THR A 198 -5.85 13.13 0.50
C THR A 198 -4.37 13.22 0.16
N SER A 199 -4.02 13.31 -1.14
CA SER A 199 -2.63 13.45 -1.56
C SER A 199 -2.19 14.91 -1.68
N PRO A 200 -0.87 15.21 -1.56
CA PRO A 200 -0.35 16.56 -1.75
C PRO A 200 -0.62 17.09 -3.17
N PHE A 201 -0.89 18.40 -3.28
CA PHE A 201 -1.11 19.04 -4.58
C PHE A 201 0.18 19.55 -5.23
N THR A 202 1.24 19.85 -4.44
CA THR A 202 2.52 20.33 -4.98
C THR A 202 3.40 19.21 -5.51
N THR A 203 4.17 19.45 -6.58
CA THR A 203 5.06 18.43 -7.15
C THR A 203 6.09 17.95 -6.14
N LYS A 204 6.72 18.87 -5.38
CA LYS A 204 7.68 18.52 -4.32
C LYS A 204 7.00 17.76 -3.18
N GLY A 205 5.79 18.18 -2.79
CA GLY A 205 5.00 17.47 -1.77
C GLY A 205 4.69 16.03 -2.19
N LYS A 206 4.34 15.79 -3.45
CA LYS A 206 4.10 14.44 -4.00
C LYS A 206 5.32 13.54 -3.93
N LEU A 207 6.51 14.08 -4.23
CA LEU A 207 7.76 13.33 -4.13
C LEU A 207 8.06 12.94 -2.67
N PHE A 208 8.03 13.92 -1.74
CA PHE A 208 8.24 13.64 -0.32
C PHE A 208 7.19 12.69 0.26
N TYR A 209 5.93 12.86 -0.12
CA TYR A 209 4.85 11.95 0.27
C TYR A 209 5.12 10.52 -0.19
N GLY A 210 5.48 10.32 -1.48
CA GLY A 210 5.79 8.99 -2.03
C GLY A 210 6.96 8.32 -1.29
N VAL A 211 8.05 9.07 -1.04
CA VAL A 211 9.20 8.58 -0.27
C VAL A 211 8.80 8.24 1.17
N PHE A 212 8.05 9.10 1.83
CA PHE A 212 7.61 8.90 3.21
C PHE A 212 6.77 7.64 3.37
N ILE A 213 5.71 7.47 2.54
CA ILE A 213 4.87 6.27 2.62
C ILE A 213 5.64 5.00 2.24
N GLY A 214 6.61 5.09 1.31
CA GLY A 214 7.51 3.98 0.98
C GLY A 214 8.37 3.56 2.16
N LEU A 215 8.99 4.52 2.84
CA LEU A 215 9.78 4.28 4.04
C LEU A 215 8.94 3.62 5.15
N ILE A 216 7.77 4.18 5.45
CA ILE A 216 6.88 3.63 6.50
C ILE A 216 6.41 2.22 6.12
N THR A 217 6.05 1.96 4.86
CA THR A 217 5.67 0.63 4.40
C THR A 217 6.80 -0.37 4.62
N PHE A 218 8.03 -0.01 4.25
CA PHE A 218 9.21 -0.84 4.47
C PHE A 218 9.44 -1.12 5.96
N LEU A 219 9.38 -0.08 6.81
CA LEU A 219 9.56 -0.24 8.26
C LEU A 219 8.51 -1.15 8.89
N ILE A 220 7.24 -1.02 8.49
CA ILE A 220 6.17 -1.90 9.01
C ILE A 220 6.37 -3.34 8.53
N ARG A 221 6.76 -3.56 7.27
CA ARG A 221 7.03 -4.90 6.74
C ARG A 221 8.24 -5.56 7.40
N HIS A 222 9.29 -4.80 7.61
CA HIS A 222 10.57 -5.33 8.13
C HIS A 222 10.55 -5.51 9.65
N PHE A 223 10.11 -4.49 10.39
CA PHE A 223 10.16 -4.46 11.86
C PHE A 223 8.81 -4.63 12.54
N GLY A 224 7.71 -4.32 11.87
CA GLY A 224 6.37 -4.40 12.46
C GLY A 224 5.86 -5.83 12.60
N SER A 225 4.78 -6.04 13.31
CA SER A 225 4.08 -7.33 13.43
C SER A 225 3.16 -7.65 12.25
N MET A 226 2.86 -6.67 11.41
CA MET A 226 1.94 -6.81 10.28
C MET A 226 2.64 -7.27 9.01
N ASN A 227 1.97 -8.14 8.23
CA ASN A 227 2.53 -8.65 6.98
C ASN A 227 2.57 -7.58 5.87
N GLU A 228 1.62 -6.63 5.84
CA GLU A 228 1.42 -5.71 4.70
C GLU A 228 1.59 -4.28 5.14
N GLY A 229 1.77 -3.58 5.80
CA GLY A 229 1.95 -2.17 6.17
C GLY A 229 1.40 -1.08 5.23
N MET A 230 1.03 -1.40 3.97
CA MET A 230 0.63 -0.42 2.95
C MET A 230 -0.52 0.48 3.39
N SER A 231 -1.57 -0.09 3.95
CA SER A 231 -2.78 0.65 4.35
C SER A 231 -2.48 1.69 5.44
N TYR A 232 -1.72 1.30 6.45
CA TYR A 232 -1.34 2.19 7.55
C TYR A 232 -0.33 3.25 7.12
N ALA A 233 0.60 2.89 6.24
CA ALA A 233 1.58 3.84 5.70
C ALA A 233 0.89 4.96 4.91
N ILE A 234 -0.09 4.63 4.05
CA ILE A 234 -0.85 5.63 3.29
C ILE A 234 -1.71 6.48 4.24
N LEU A 235 -2.37 5.88 5.23
CA LEU A 235 -3.16 6.64 6.22
C LEU A 235 -2.28 7.64 6.99
N LEU A 236 -1.10 7.23 7.44
CA LEU A 236 -0.14 8.14 8.09
C LEU A 236 0.32 9.23 7.12
N GLY A 237 0.62 8.87 5.87
CA GLY A 237 0.97 9.83 4.83
C GLY A 237 -0.14 10.87 4.59
N ASN A 238 -1.41 10.44 4.56
CA ASN A 238 -2.55 11.34 4.40
C ASN A 238 -2.63 12.37 5.55
N LEU A 239 -2.39 11.94 6.79
CA LEU A 239 -2.36 12.85 7.95
C LEU A 239 -1.22 13.88 7.84
N MET A 240 -0.09 13.51 7.23
CA MET A 240 1.07 14.38 7.03
C MET A 240 0.97 15.27 5.78
N THR A 241 -0.06 15.10 4.95
CA THR A 241 -0.26 15.87 3.71
C THR A 241 -0.20 17.39 3.89
N PRO A 242 -0.78 18.01 4.95
CA PRO A 242 -0.65 19.45 5.15
C PRO A 242 0.82 19.92 5.27
N TRP A 243 1.68 19.13 5.91
CA TRP A 243 3.11 19.45 6.06
C TRP A 243 3.84 19.34 4.72
N PHE A 244 3.57 18.30 3.94
CA PHE A 244 4.16 18.15 2.61
C PHE A 244 3.76 19.28 1.67
N ASN A 245 2.54 19.78 1.76
CA ASN A 245 2.09 20.93 1.03
C ASN A 245 2.78 22.23 1.48
N ALA A 246 3.02 22.41 2.77
CA ALA A 246 3.75 23.55 3.30
C ALA A 246 5.20 23.60 2.84
N TRP A 247 5.89 22.44 2.77
CA TRP A 247 7.26 22.36 2.27
C TRP A 247 7.35 22.58 0.74
N GLY A 248 6.30 22.23 0.02
CA GLY A 248 6.22 22.43 -1.43
C GLY A 248 5.74 23.82 -1.85
N HIS A 249 5.75 24.83 -0.97
CA HIS A 249 5.17 26.14 -1.19
C HIS A 249 5.48 26.70 -2.59
N GLN A 250 4.42 26.92 -3.36
CA GLN A 250 4.51 27.67 -4.62
C GLN A 250 4.35 29.14 -4.30
N THR A 251 5.30 29.96 -4.74
CA THR A 251 5.16 31.41 -4.63
C THR A 251 4.01 31.88 -5.51
N PRO A 252 3.03 32.66 -4.98
CA PRO A 252 1.95 33.20 -5.78
C PRO A 252 2.46 34.02 -6.98
N LEU A 253 1.73 34.03 -8.06
CA LEU A 253 2.04 34.90 -9.21
C LEU A 253 2.13 36.37 -8.73
N GLY A 254 3.26 37.03 -9.02
CA GLY A 254 3.51 38.40 -8.58
C GLY A 254 4.18 38.56 -7.22
N TYR A 255 4.48 37.46 -6.49
CA TYR A 255 5.23 37.54 -5.24
C TYR A 255 6.66 38.01 -5.48
N LYS A 256 7.00 39.21 -5.06
CA LYS A 256 8.39 39.72 -5.00
C LYS A 256 8.97 39.29 -3.66
N LYS A 257 10.05 38.51 -3.67
CA LYS A 257 10.80 38.21 -2.44
C LYS A 257 11.16 39.54 -1.75
N PRO A 258 10.87 39.69 -0.43
CA PRO A 258 11.34 40.87 0.28
C PRO A 258 12.87 40.94 0.13
N GLN A 259 13.35 42.08 -0.40
CA GLN A 259 14.79 42.34 -0.45
C GLN A 259 15.31 42.28 0.98
N LYS A 260 16.29 41.42 1.24
CA LYS A 260 17.01 41.45 2.52
C LYS A 260 17.51 42.90 2.69
N ALA A 261 17.00 43.59 3.74
CA ALA A 261 17.54 44.88 4.12
C ALA A 261 19.07 44.76 4.17
N ALA A 262 19.75 45.57 3.35
CA ALA A 262 21.22 45.64 3.38
C ALA A 262 21.58 45.91 4.85
N LYS A 263 22.37 45.02 5.45
CA LYS A 263 22.97 45.27 6.77
C LYS A 263 23.71 46.59 6.64
N GLY A 264 23.11 47.65 7.19
CA GLY A 264 23.74 48.96 7.24
C GLY A 264 25.10 48.82 7.87
N GLY A 265 26.11 49.26 7.15
CA GLY A 265 27.45 49.42 7.71
C GLY A 265 27.39 50.24 8.98
N LYS A 266 27.98 49.74 10.01
CA LYS A 266 28.41 50.56 11.13
C LYS A 266 29.71 51.18 10.71
N GLU A 267 29.72 52.49 10.51
CA GLU A 267 30.89 53.33 10.74
C GLU A 267 31.06 53.53 12.25
#